data_38323b5a376235ea64cd106efd8db72c
#
_entry.id   38323b5a376235ea64cd106efd8db72c
#
_cell.length_a   1.000
_cell.length_b   1.000
_cell.length_c   1.000
_cell.angle_alpha   90.00
_cell.angle_beta   90.00
_cell.angle_gamma   90.00
#
_symmetry.space_group_name_H-M   'P 1'
#
loop_
_entity.id
_entity.type
_entity.pdbx_description
1 polymer ?
#
loop_
_entity_poly.entity_id
_entity_poly.type
_entity_poly.pdbx_seq_one_letter_code
_entity_poly.pdbx_strand_id
1 'polypeptide(L)'
;MICVAVTYVILPNRMEEAIDLFTSMTEETLREPGCRMYQVHRSREEPRRFFLYEQYDDETALDAHRTSPHFEKYVQRGLFRILESRTPDTWIPLQLPSRRG
;
A
#
# COMPACT_ATOMS: atom_id res chain seq x y z
N MET A 1 -15.04 5.52 5.36
CA MET A 1 -13.90 4.72 4.88
C MET A 1 -13.23 5.40 3.70
N ILE A 2 -11.92 5.36 3.66
CA ILE A 2 -11.16 5.84 2.52
C ILE A 2 -10.23 4.72 2.05
N CYS A 3 -10.08 4.57 0.73
CA CYS A 3 -9.27 3.51 0.15
C CYS A 3 -8.12 4.12 -0.66
N VAL A 4 -6.99 3.43 -0.67
CA VAL A 4 -5.81 3.85 -1.44
C VAL A 4 -5.38 2.69 -2.32
N ALA A 5 -5.16 2.97 -3.59
CA ALA A 5 -4.65 2.00 -4.55
C ALA A 5 -3.34 2.55 -5.10
N VAL A 6 -2.26 1.79 -4.95
CA VAL A 6 -0.93 2.25 -5.37
C VAL A 6 -0.29 1.23 -6.29
N THR A 7 0.12 1.69 -7.46
CA THR A 7 0.93 0.86 -8.36
C THR A 7 2.39 1.25 -8.21
N TYR A 8 3.23 0.26 -7.98
CA TYR A 8 4.68 0.42 -7.89
C TYR A 8 5.34 -0.33 -9.03
N VAL A 9 6.34 0.27 -9.66
CA VAL A 9 7.26 -0.45 -10.54
C VAL A 9 8.64 -0.36 -9.90
N ILE A 10 9.21 -1.51 -9.58
CA ILE A 10 10.49 -1.60 -8.86
C ILE A 10 11.63 -1.67 -9.87
N LEU A 11 12.77 -1.08 -9.55
CA LEU A 11 13.97 -1.14 -10.37
C LEU A 11 14.41 -2.59 -10.57
N PRO A 12 15.04 -2.92 -11.73
CA PRO A 12 15.56 -4.26 -11.96
C PRO A 12 16.50 -4.72 -10.83
N ASN A 13 16.43 -5.99 -10.48
CA ASN A 13 17.30 -6.62 -9.48
C ASN A 13 17.12 -6.11 -8.05
N ARG A 14 16.00 -5.44 -7.78
CA ARG A 14 15.69 -4.94 -6.43
C ARG A 14 14.40 -5.54 -5.86
N MET A 15 13.85 -6.59 -6.49
CA MET A 15 12.58 -7.17 -6.07
C MET A 15 12.62 -7.83 -4.70
N GLU A 16 13.72 -8.51 -4.36
CA GLU A 16 13.84 -9.13 -3.03
C GLU A 16 13.80 -8.07 -1.93
N GLU A 17 14.53 -6.99 -2.13
CA GLU A 17 14.53 -5.85 -1.20
C GLU A 17 13.12 -5.25 -1.09
N ALA A 18 12.43 -5.09 -2.24
CA ALA A 18 11.06 -4.57 -2.25
C ALA A 18 10.11 -5.47 -1.46
N ILE A 19 10.20 -6.79 -1.65
CA ILE A 19 9.36 -7.75 -0.95
C ILE A 19 9.61 -7.69 0.56
N ASP A 20 10.86 -7.55 0.99
CA ASP A 20 11.19 -7.40 2.40
C ASP A 20 10.60 -6.12 2.98
N LEU A 21 10.69 -5.00 2.24
CA LEU A 21 10.14 -3.73 2.67
C LEU A 21 8.60 -3.78 2.73
N PHE A 22 7.97 -4.38 1.73
CA PHE A 22 6.51 -4.58 1.73
C PHE A 22 6.07 -5.45 2.89
N THR A 23 6.83 -6.49 3.21
CA THR A 23 6.53 -7.39 4.33
C THR A 23 6.56 -6.62 5.65
N SER A 24 7.64 -5.88 5.90
CA SER A 24 7.78 -5.08 7.13
C SER A 24 6.69 -4.02 7.22
N MET A 25 6.40 -3.34 6.11
CA MET A 25 5.37 -2.31 6.08
C MET A 25 3.98 -2.90 6.35
N THR A 26 3.69 -4.06 5.80
CA THR A 26 2.41 -4.75 6.02
C THR A 26 2.23 -5.11 7.50
N GLU A 27 3.25 -5.68 8.11
CA GLU A 27 3.20 -6.06 9.53
C GLU A 27 2.90 -4.87 10.42
N GLU A 28 3.58 -3.75 10.20
CA GLU A 28 3.39 -2.56 11.01
C GLU A 28 2.04 -1.88 10.72
N THR A 29 1.66 -1.80 9.45
CA THR A 29 0.43 -1.12 9.06
C THR A 29 -0.81 -1.84 9.60
N LEU A 30 -0.81 -3.18 9.60
CA LEU A 30 -1.93 -3.95 10.12
C LEU A 30 -2.12 -3.79 11.63
N ARG A 31 -1.15 -3.25 12.34
CA ARG A 31 -1.28 -2.92 13.77
C ARG A 31 -1.90 -1.55 14.00
N GLU A 32 -2.04 -0.73 12.97
CA GLU A 32 -2.68 0.59 13.08
C GLU A 32 -4.16 0.41 13.37
N PRO A 33 -4.70 1.09 14.41
CA PRO A 33 -6.10 0.90 14.79
C PRO A 33 -7.09 1.25 13.67
N GLY A 34 -6.75 2.23 12.84
CA GLY A 34 -7.63 2.68 11.75
C GLY A 34 -7.43 2.00 10.43
N CYS A 35 -6.49 1.05 10.32
CA CYS A 35 -6.27 0.32 9.08
C CYS A 35 -7.18 -0.91 9.02
N ARG A 36 -8.00 -1.01 7.97
CA ARG A 36 -8.92 -2.13 7.79
C ARG A 36 -8.37 -3.19 6.85
N MET A 37 -7.55 -2.79 5.90
CA MET A 37 -6.96 -3.70 4.92
C MET A 37 -5.66 -3.11 4.40
N TYR A 38 -4.68 -3.97 4.20
CA TYR A 38 -3.41 -3.61 3.59
C TYR A 38 -2.89 -4.85 2.88
N GLN A 39 -3.05 -4.89 1.55
CA GLN A 39 -2.72 -6.09 0.78
C GLN A 39 -1.83 -5.73 -0.40
N VAL A 40 -0.66 -6.32 -0.43
CA VAL A 40 0.30 -6.18 -1.54
C VAL A 40 0.06 -7.32 -2.53
N HIS A 41 0.06 -6.98 -3.81
CA HIS A 41 -0.09 -7.92 -4.92
C HIS A 41 1.08 -7.78 -5.85
N ARG A 42 1.44 -8.84 -6.53
CA ARG A 42 2.46 -8.80 -7.58
C ARG A 42 1.77 -9.14 -8.91
N SER A 43 2.13 -8.42 -9.97
CA SER A 43 1.59 -8.69 -11.30
C SER A 43 1.97 -10.10 -11.75
N ARG A 44 1.02 -10.81 -12.38
CA ARG A 44 1.28 -12.14 -12.92
C ARG A 44 2.24 -12.10 -14.12
N GLU A 45 2.23 -10.98 -14.85
CA GLU A 45 2.95 -10.86 -16.11
C GLU A 45 4.21 -10.03 -16.00
N GLU A 46 4.22 -9.05 -15.09
CA GLU A 46 5.31 -8.08 -14.94
C GLU A 46 5.94 -8.22 -13.55
N PRO A 47 7.05 -8.97 -13.41
CA PRO A 47 7.61 -9.27 -12.08
C PRO A 47 8.00 -8.05 -11.25
N ARG A 48 8.26 -6.91 -11.88
CA ARG A 48 8.66 -5.69 -11.18
C ARG A 48 7.49 -4.82 -10.77
N ARG A 49 6.26 -5.21 -11.13
CA ARG A 49 5.07 -4.42 -10.86
C ARG A 49 4.28 -4.97 -9.69
N PHE A 50 4.00 -4.10 -8.74
CA PHE A 50 3.25 -4.42 -7.53
C PHE A 50 2.05 -3.50 -7.41
N PHE A 51 0.96 -4.02 -6.86
CA PHE A 51 -0.25 -3.27 -6.60
C PHE A 51 -0.59 -3.41 -5.13
N LEU A 52 -0.73 -2.27 -4.44
CA LEU A 52 -1.08 -2.23 -3.04
C LEU A 52 -2.48 -1.65 -2.90
N TYR A 53 -3.35 -2.37 -2.19
CA TYR A 53 -4.69 -1.89 -1.88
C TYR A 53 -4.83 -1.75 -0.37
N GLU A 54 -5.31 -0.58 0.06
CA GLU A 54 -5.38 -0.21 1.47
C GLU A 54 -6.76 0.36 1.79
N GLN A 55 -7.24 0.11 3.01
CA GLN A 55 -8.48 0.69 3.52
C GLN A 55 -8.24 1.27 4.90
N TYR A 56 -8.72 2.49 5.12
CA TYR A 56 -8.64 3.19 6.40
C TYR A 56 -10.02 3.66 6.81
N ASP A 57 -10.27 3.77 8.13
CA ASP A 57 -11.55 4.20 8.67
C ASP A 57 -11.97 5.57 8.15
N ASP A 58 -11.02 6.52 8.09
CA ASP A 58 -11.25 7.91 7.72
C ASP A 58 -9.94 8.60 7.34
N GLU A 59 -10.04 9.89 7.01
CA GLU A 59 -8.88 10.72 6.66
C GLU A 59 -7.85 10.78 7.80
N THR A 60 -8.32 10.84 9.05
CA THR A 60 -7.44 10.91 10.21
C THR A 60 -6.57 9.64 10.29
N ALA A 61 -7.17 8.48 10.07
CA ALA A 61 -6.44 7.21 10.07
C ALA A 61 -5.42 7.15 8.93
N LEU A 62 -5.78 7.65 7.75
CA LEU A 62 -4.87 7.70 6.62
C LEU A 62 -3.71 8.66 6.89
N ASP A 63 -3.99 9.82 7.47
CA ASP A 63 -2.95 10.78 7.83
C ASP A 63 -1.99 10.18 8.88
N ALA A 64 -2.54 9.48 9.86
CA ALA A 64 -1.74 8.79 10.87
C ALA A 64 -0.81 7.75 10.23
N HIS A 65 -1.30 7.00 9.23
CA HIS A 65 -0.49 6.05 8.48
C HIS A 65 0.66 6.76 7.77
N ARG A 66 0.37 7.83 7.06
CA ARG A 66 1.36 8.56 6.24
C ARG A 66 2.42 9.28 7.07
N THR A 67 2.13 9.58 8.32
CA THR A 67 3.07 10.24 9.23
C THR A 67 3.69 9.27 10.23
N SER A 68 3.44 7.97 10.09
CA SER A 68 3.96 6.97 11.00
C SER A 68 5.47 6.75 10.83
N PRO A 69 6.17 6.29 11.88
CA PRO A 69 7.58 5.95 11.78
C PRO A 69 7.85 4.84 10.76
N HIS A 70 6.94 3.88 10.62
CA HIS A 70 7.12 2.79 9.67
C HIS A 70 6.92 3.25 8.23
N PHE A 71 6.05 4.23 7.98
CA PHE A 71 5.93 4.82 6.64
C PHE A 71 7.23 5.51 6.25
N GLU A 72 7.80 6.31 7.15
CA GLU A 72 9.08 6.97 6.90
C GLU A 72 10.18 5.94 6.63
N LYS A 73 10.29 4.93 7.48
CA LYS A 73 11.38 3.95 7.41
C LYS A 73 11.31 3.07 6.17
N TYR A 74 10.13 2.48 5.92
CA TYR A 74 10.00 1.46 4.88
C TYR A 74 9.54 2.01 3.53
N VAL A 75 8.80 3.11 3.51
CA VAL A 75 8.33 3.70 2.25
C VAL A 75 9.25 4.83 1.81
N GLN A 76 9.35 5.89 2.59
CA GLN A 76 10.11 7.07 2.18
C GLN A 76 11.62 6.81 2.09
N ARG A 77 12.18 6.12 3.07
CA ARG A 77 13.62 5.81 3.12
C ARG A 77 13.93 4.43 2.57
N GLY A 78 12.93 3.66 2.20
CA GLY A 78 13.07 2.33 1.65
C GLY A 78 12.61 2.25 0.21
N LEU A 79 11.31 1.99 0.01
CA LEU A 79 10.74 1.78 -1.33
C LEU A 79 11.03 2.92 -2.30
N PHE A 80 10.99 4.18 -1.84
CA PHE A 80 11.23 5.33 -2.71
C PHE A 80 12.62 5.34 -3.33
N ARG A 81 13.56 4.61 -2.76
CA ARG A 81 14.93 4.54 -3.28
C ARG A 81 15.13 3.46 -4.33
N ILE A 82 14.17 2.55 -4.46
CA ILE A 82 14.30 1.40 -5.36
C ILE A 82 13.16 1.29 -6.36
N LEU A 83 12.39 2.35 -6.56
CA LEU A 83 11.29 2.32 -7.50
C LEU A 83 11.61 3.08 -8.78
N GLU A 84 11.04 2.59 -9.87
CA GLU A 84 11.05 3.28 -11.15
C GLU A 84 9.87 4.24 -11.23
N SER A 85 8.72 3.83 -10.70
CA SER A 85 7.53 4.67 -10.66
C SER A 85 6.60 4.27 -9.53
N ARG A 86 5.77 5.21 -9.10
CA ARG A 86 4.74 5.00 -8.09
C ARG A 86 3.54 5.87 -8.44
N THR A 87 2.37 5.25 -8.52
CA THR A 87 1.14 5.93 -8.88
C THR A 87 0.09 5.66 -7.80
N PRO A 88 -0.09 6.58 -6.83
CA PRO A 88 -1.12 6.44 -5.81
C PRO A 88 -2.43 7.07 -6.26
N ASP A 89 -3.54 6.41 -5.93
CA ASP A 89 -4.89 6.93 -6.15
C ASP A 89 -5.71 6.73 -4.88
N THR A 90 -6.53 7.71 -4.56
CA THR A 90 -7.41 7.66 -3.41
C THR A 90 -8.85 7.49 -3.86
N TRP A 91 -9.58 6.61 -3.20
CA TRP A 91 -10.93 6.19 -3.59
C TRP A 91 -11.87 6.24 -2.40
N ILE A 92 -13.14 6.52 -2.66
CA ILE A 92 -14.19 6.48 -1.65
C ILE A 92 -15.19 5.42 -2.10
N PRO A 93 -15.47 4.40 -1.28
CA PRO A 93 -16.42 3.37 -1.68
C PRO A 93 -17.84 3.95 -1.81
N LEU A 94 -18.54 3.53 -2.84
CA LEU A 94 -19.94 3.88 -3.01
C LEU A 94 -20.80 2.93 -2.18
N GLN A 95 -21.84 3.48 -1.56
CA GLN A 95 -22.80 2.67 -0.85
C GLN A 95 -23.92 2.29 -1.82
N LEU A 96 -23.76 1.15 -2.42
CA LEU A 96 -24.73 0.61 -3.37
C LEU A 96 -25.55 -0.51 -2.73
N PRO A 97 -26.77 -0.75 -3.21
CA PRO A 97 -27.55 -1.88 -2.70
C PRO A 97 -26.79 -3.19 -2.86
N SER A 98 -26.89 -4.03 -1.83
CA SER A 98 -26.27 -5.35 -1.90
C SER A 98 -26.91 -6.19 -2.97
N ARG A 99 -26.08 -6.87 -3.73
CA ARG A 99 -26.55 -7.82 -4.72
C ARG A 99 -26.54 -9.21 -4.11
N ARG A 100 -27.65 -9.91 -4.24
CA ARG A 100 -27.71 -11.29 -3.81
C ARG A 100 -27.38 -12.18 -4.97
N GLY A 101 -26.35 -12.94 -4.79
CA GLY A 101 -25.90 -13.90 -5.80
C GLY A 101 -26.73 -15.14 -5.82
#